data_df246077dcd13767fd108262a07fb263
#
_entry.id   df246077dcd13767fd108262a07fb263
#
_cell.length_a   1.000
_cell.length_b   1.000
_cell.length_c   1.000
_cell.angle_alpha   90.00
_cell.angle_beta   90.00
_cell.angle_gamma   90.00
#
_symmetry.space_group_name_H-M   'P 1'
#
loop_
_entity.id
_entity.type
_entity.pdbx_description
1 polymer ?
#
loop_
_entity_poly.entity_id
_entity_poly.type
_entity_poly.pdbx_seq_one_letter_code
_entity_poly.pdbx_strand_id
1 'polypeptide(L)'
;MKKKNESKTTLIVDEPQWVIRTDKDSEEKFYVAVGDKFKASEILPKDAPESVLKEYRAKGYSLLQVPIGYYETFNDNVELALTDIAGISTTSALKFISGAKLNEIKVESYRNPFNRDVIEVGTGDDLQYSDFFNMDLVNEKDLSKPLYIHLDMSKTGDKTGIAGVWIDSKRASNDGADAKEAYYKVAFSISIKAPKGYEISFEKNRNFIRWLKSKSFKIKGVSSDTFQSAQIQQQLKSDKFNVSILSVDRLDNVDGTK
;
A
#
# COMPACT_ATOMS: atom_id res chain seq x y z
N MET A 1 6.05 0.33 28.83
CA MET A 1 5.06 -0.62 29.40
C MET A 1 3.73 -0.42 28.70
N LYS A 2 3.36 -1.30 27.75
CA LYS A 2 2.01 -1.31 27.16
C LYS A 2 1.04 -1.85 28.19
N LYS A 3 -0.07 -1.14 28.41
CA LYS A 3 -1.18 -1.63 29.25
C LYS A 3 -1.76 -2.88 28.58
N LYS A 4 -1.65 -4.04 29.24
CA LYS A 4 -2.38 -5.25 28.86
C LYS A 4 -3.90 -4.96 28.99
N ASN A 5 -4.58 -4.95 27.87
CA ASN A 5 -6.05 -5.00 27.87
C ASN A 5 -6.44 -6.47 28.05
N GLU A 6 -6.61 -6.88 29.31
CA GLU A 6 -7.15 -8.19 29.64
C GLU A 6 -8.68 -8.16 29.50
N SER A 7 -9.20 -8.70 28.41
CA SER A 7 -10.58 -9.14 28.37
C SER A 7 -10.67 -10.54 29.00
N LYS A 8 -11.72 -10.81 29.78
CA LYS A 8 -11.92 -12.11 30.46
C LYS A 8 -12.00 -13.34 29.52
N THR A 9 -12.00 -13.14 28.20
CA THR A 9 -12.21 -14.18 27.19
C THR A 9 -11.15 -14.20 26.08
N THR A 10 -10.15 -13.31 26.09
CA THR A 10 -9.16 -13.22 25.03
C THR A 10 -7.75 -13.28 25.63
N LEU A 11 -6.97 -14.28 25.23
CA LEU A 11 -5.54 -14.36 25.50
C LEU A 11 -4.81 -13.65 24.36
N ILE A 12 -4.07 -12.59 24.67
CA ILE A 12 -3.20 -11.89 23.71
C ILE A 12 -1.76 -12.29 24.05
N VAL A 13 -1.11 -12.98 23.10
CA VAL A 13 0.33 -13.31 23.16
C VAL A 13 1.05 -12.30 22.28
N ASP A 14 1.91 -11.48 22.87
CA ASP A 14 2.71 -10.44 22.18
C ASP A 14 4.20 -10.77 22.41
N GLU A 15 4.63 -11.87 21.79
CA GLU A 15 5.99 -12.40 21.91
C GLU A 15 6.56 -12.69 20.52
N PRO A 16 7.87 -12.52 20.31
CA PRO A 16 8.54 -12.91 19.07
C PRO A 16 8.35 -14.40 18.78
N GLN A 17 8.30 -14.74 17.47
CA GLN A 17 8.08 -16.12 17.06
C GLN A 17 9.10 -17.11 17.61
N TRP A 18 10.37 -16.70 17.78
CA TRP A 18 11.43 -17.55 18.34
C TRP A 18 11.27 -17.86 19.83
N VAL A 19 10.45 -17.13 20.56
CA VAL A 19 10.09 -17.47 21.95
C VAL A 19 9.11 -18.65 21.98
N ILE A 20 8.27 -18.77 20.95
CA ILE A 20 7.24 -19.79 20.83
C ILE A 20 7.76 -20.99 20.01
N ARG A 21 8.53 -20.72 18.95
CA ARG A 21 9.12 -21.71 18.06
C ARG A 21 10.61 -21.85 18.34
N THR A 22 10.96 -22.88 19.10
CA THR A 22 12.34 -23.14 19.49
C THR A 22 13.16 -23.89 18.44
N ASP A 23 12.52 -24.35 17.35
CA ASP A 23 13.19 -25.06 16.25
C ASP A 23 14.19 -24.18 15.47
N LYS A 24 14.02 -22.87 15.51
CA LYS A 24 14.91 -21.87 14.91
C LYS A 24 15.67 -21.04 15.95
N ASP A 25 15.51 -21.33 17.23
CA ASP A 25 16.29 -20.67 18.26
C ASP A 25 17.75 -21.14 18.19
N SER A 26 18.65 -20.21 18.31
CA SER A 26 20.09 -20.44 18.27
C SER A 26 20.79 -19.51 19.26
N GLU A 27 21.87 -19.97 19.84
CA GLU A 27 22.74 -19.11 20.68
C GLU A 27 23.36 -17.99 19.82
N GLU A 28 23.63 -18.28 18.55
CA GLU A 28 24.13 -17.28 17.62
C GLU A 28 23.01 -16.31 17.20
N LYS A 29 23.26 -15.01 17.35
CA LYS A 29 22.30 -13.95 17.08
C LYS A 29 22.92 -12.85 16.23
N PHE A 30 22.09 -12.16 15.49
CA PHE A 30 22.44 -10.91 14.81
C PHE A 30 21.61 -9.75 15.34
N TYR A 31 22.03 -8.52 15.06
CA TYR A 31 21.30 -7.33 15.47
C TYR A 31 20.51 -6.74 14.32
N VAL A 32 19.30 -6.31 14.63
CA VAL A 32 18.48 -5.47 13.78
C VAL A 32 18.29 -4.12 14.45
N ALA A 33 18.68 -3.07 13.77
CA ALA A 33 18.39 -1.69 14.16
C ALA A 33 16.94 -1.37 13.77
N VAL A 34 16.05 -1.35 14.76
CA VAL A 34 14.62 -1.07 14.54
C VAL A 34 14.44 0.43 14.42
N GLY A 35 13.97 0.85 13.25
CA GLY A 35 13.70 2.24 12.94
C GLY A 35 12.38 2.75 13.52
N ASP A 36 11.99 3.93 13.08
CA ASP A 36 10.74 4.58 13.45
C ASP A 36 10.07 5.20 12.18
N LYS A 37 9.03 6.02 12.35
CA LYS A 37 8.35 6.66 11.23
C LYS A 37 9.25 7.55 10.32
N PHE A 38 10.46 7.87 10.77
CA PHE A 38 11.41 8.72 10.04
C PHE A 38 12.64 7.96 9.55
N LYS A 39 12.91 6.77 10.09
CA LYS A 39 14.11 5.97 9.84
C LYS A 39 13.69 4.54 9.49
N ALA A 40 14.26 4.01 8.40
CA ALA A 40 14.08 2.61 8.04
C ALA A 40 14.82 1.70 9.04
N SER A 41 14.29 0.49 9.23
CA SER A 41 15.00 -0.55 9.97
C SER A 41 16.06 -1.18 9.08
N GLU A 42 17.15 -1.65 9.68
CA GLU A 42 18.26 -2.25 8.95
C GLU A 42 18.94 -3.37 9.74
N ILE A 43 19.48 -4.34 9.01
CA ILE A 43 20.26 -5.42 9.62
C ILE A 43 21.69 -4.94 9.81
N LEU A 44 22.21 -5.11 11.01
CA LEU A 44 23.60 -4.81 11.28
C LEU A 44 24.52 -6.00 10.89
N PRO A 45 25.82 -5.74 10.60
CA PRO A 45 26.78 -6.82 10.40
C PRO A 45 26.69 -7.86 11.53
N LYS A 46 26.82 -9.16 11.19
CA LYS A 46 26.68 -10.25 12.17
C LYS A 46 27.59 -10.07 13.39
N ASP A 47 28.78 -9.57 13.13
CA ASP A 47 29.81 -9.32 14.18
C ASP A 47 29.93 -7.81 14.51
N ALA A 48 28.80 -7.09 14.49
CA ALA A 48 28.82 -5.65 14.76
C ALA A 48 29.48 -5.35 16.12
N PRO A 49 30.60 -4.60 16.15
CA PRO A 49 31.25 -4.27 17.39
C PRO A 49 30.40 -3.34 18.24
N GLU A 50 30.65 -3.36 19.57
CA GLU A 50 29.86 -2.53 20.51
C GLU A 50 29.91 -1.03 20.18
N SER A 51 30.95 -0.56 19.49
CA SER A 51 31.04 0.82 19.01
C SER A 51 29.93 1.15 18.00
N VAL A 52 29.65 0.23 17.08
CA VAL A 52 28.58 0.35 16.11
C VAL A 52 27.20 0.30 16.80
N LEU A 53 27.03 -0.62 17.75
CA LEU A 53 25.78 -0.72 18.50
C LEU A 53 25.48 0.57 19.30
N LYS A 54 26.51 1.18 19.90
CA LYS A 54 26.40 2.47 20.60
C LYS A 54 26.06 3.60 19.64
N GLU A 55 26.64 3.62 18.45
CA GLU A 55 26.34 4.61 17.42
C GLU A 55 24.85 4.55 17.02
N TYR A 56 24.33 3.35 16.76
CA TYR A 56 22.93 3.18 16.38
C TYR A 56 21.98 3.56 17.52
N ARG A 57 22.29 3.22 18.77
CA ARG A 57 21.52 3.70 19.93
C ARG A 57 21.54 5.22 20.05
N ALA A 58 22.69 5.86 19.81
CA ALA A 58 22.83 7.31 19.83
C ALA A 58 22.01 7.99 18.71
N LYS A 59 21.87 7.32 17.57
CA LYS A 59 20.99 7.74 16.46
C LYS A 59 19.49 7.50 16.73
N GLY A 60 19.15 6.92 17.90
CA GLY A 60 17.78 6.68 18.35
C GLY A 60 17.14 5.41 17.77
N TYR A 61 17.94 4.43 17.31
CA TYR A 61 17.44 3.10 16.97
C TYR A 61 17.28 2.24 18.23
N SER A 62 16.23 1.42 18.24
CA SER A 62 16.13 0.30 19.15
C SER A 62 16.86 -0.91 18.56
N LEU A 63 17.69 -1.59 19.34
CA LEU A 63 18.41 -2.77 18.87
C LEU A 63 17.68 -4.04 19.29
N LEU A 64 17.34 -4.88 18.32
CA LEU A 64 16.73 -6.18 18.50
C LEU A 64 17.76 -7.28 18.24
N GLN A 65 17.90 -8.24 19.15
CA GLN A 65 18.65 -9.47 18.90
C GLN A 65 17.73 -10.53 18.32
N VAL A 66 18.13 -11.09 17.18
CA VAL A 66 17.35 -12.09 16.44
C VAL A 66 18.22 -13.35 16.26
N PRO A 67 17.69 -14.56 16.52
CA PRO A 67 18.41 -15.80 16.27
C PRO A 67 18.80 -15.94 14.80
N ILE A 68 20.02 -16.47 14.54
CA ILE A 68 20.57 -16.56 13.18
C ILE A 68 19.68 -17.35 12.22
N GLY A 69 18.88 -18.30 12.71
CA GLY A 69 17.94 -19.07 11.91
C GLY A 69 16.87 -18.24 11.18
N TYR A 70 16.71 -16.98 11.56
CA TYR A 70 15.78 -16.04 10.88
C TYR A 70 16.50 -15.06 9.94
N TYR A 71 17.83 -15.15 9.80
CA TYR A 71 18.62 -14.17 9.05
C TYR A 71 18.12 -13.96 7.63
N GLU A 72 17.88 -15.04 6.87
CA GLU A 72 17.40 -14.95 5.49
C GLU A 72 16.04 -14.24 5.42
N THR A 73 15.11 -14.54 6.32
CA THR A 73 13.79 -13.92 6.36
C THR A 73 13.88 -12.40 6.60
N PHE A 74 14.79 -12.00 7.51
CA PHE A 74 15.03 -10.58 7.74
C PHE A 74 15.77 -9.91 6.59
N ASN A 75 16.70 -10.63 5.94
CA ASN A 75 17.46 -10.12 4.81
C ASN A 75 16.55 -9.90 3.58
N ASP A 76 15.56 -10.74 3.38
CA ASP A 76 14.57 -10.56 2.31
C ASP A 76 13.71 -9.32 2.52
N ASN A 77 13.21 -9.12 3.75
CA ASN A 77 12.41 -7.93 4.07
C ASN A 77 12.40 -7.66 5.58
N VAL A 78 13.27 -6.77 6.04
CA VAL A 78 13.45 -6.48 7.47
C VAL A 78 12.17 -5.96 8.14
N GLU A 79 11.41 -5.11 7.47
CA GLU A 79 10.20 -4.51 8.07
C GLU A 79 9.07 -5.53 8.20
N LEU A 80 8.89 -6.38 7.18
CA LEU A 80 7.91 -7.46 7.23
C LEU A 80 8.28 -8.48 8.31
N ALA A 81 9.55 -8.86 8.37
CA ALA A 81 10.04 -9.78 9.39
C ALA A 81 9.90 -9.22 10.82
N LEU A 82 10.12 -7.91 11.02
CA LEU A 82 9.86 -7.26 12.30
C LEU A 82 8.37 -7.37 12.71
N THR A 83 7.46 -7.20 11.77
CA THR A 83 6.02 -7.27 12.04
C THR A 83 5.57 -8.71 12.27
N ASP A 84 5.89 -9.62 11.36
CA ASP A 84 5.32 -10.97 11.33
C ASP A 84 6.05 -11.96 12.22
N ILE A 85 7.37 -11.76 12.41
CA ILE A 85 8.22 -12.67 13.17
C ILE A 85 8.52 -12.13 14.57
N ALA A 86 8.86 -10.84 14.66
CA ALA A 86 9.24 -10.23 15.92
C ALA A 86 8.07 -9.62 16.70
N GLY A 87 6.87 -9.53 16.13
CA GLY A 87 5.71 -8.88 16.74
C GLY A 87 5.89 -7.38 16.96
N ILE A 88 6.88 -6.78 16.29
CA ILE A 88 7.19 -5.35 16.42
C ILE A 88 6.44 -4.59 15.33
N SER A 89 5.39 -3.87 15.73
CA SER A 89 4.71 -2.94 14.86
C SER A 89 5.64 -1.77 14.56
N THR A 90 6.31 -1.80 13.40
CA THR A 90 7.09 -0.66 12.94
C THR A 90 6.14 0.36 12.32
N THR A 91 6.20 1.62 12.77
CA THR A 91 5.44 2.71 12.14
C THR A 91 6.03 3.11 10.78
N SER A 92 7.22 2.59 10.45
CA SER A 92 7.78 2.60 9.10
C SER A 92 7.18 1.51 8.22
N ALA A 93 6.07 0.87 8.67
CA ALA A 93 5.38 -0.19 7.96
C ALA A 93 5.44 0.07 6.47
N LEU A 94 6.25 -0.76 5.80
CA LEU A 94 6.19 -1.09 4.37
C LEU A 94 5.65 0.05 3.50
N LYS A 95 6.35 1.17 3.50
CA LYS A 95 6.09 2.15 2.45
C LYS A 95 6.76 1.61 1.21
N PHE A 96 5.97 1.07 0.29
CA PHE A 96 6.43 0.72 -1.06
C PHE A 96 7.31 1.83 -1.67
N ILE A 97 7.04 3.08 -1.29
CA ILE A 97 7.83 4.25 -1.62
C ILE A 97 8.26 4.93 -0.31
N SER A 98 9.56 5.11 -0.09
CA SER A 98 10.07 5.83 1.09
C SER A 98 9.54 7.27 1.16
N GLY A 99 9.43 7.82 2.37
CA GLY A 99 8.98 9.20 2.57
C GLY A 99 9.86 10.23 1.87
N ALA A 100 11.18 10.00 1.79
CA ALA A 100 12.11 10.84 1.04
C ALA A 100 11.76 10.83 -0.45
N LYS A 101 11.56 9.64 -1.02
CA LYS A 101 11.20 9.47 -2.44
C LYS A 101 9.82 10.04 -2.76
N LEU A 102 8.86 9.96 -1.82
CA LEU A 102 7.56 10.63 -1.97
C LEU A 102 7.72 12.15 -2.05
N ASN A 103 8.59 12.75 -1.24
CA ASN A 103 8.84 14.19 -1.29
C ASN A 103 9.51 14.63 -2.60
N GLU A 104 10.40 13.81 -3.17
CA GLU A 104 11.04 14.09 -4.46
C GLU A 104 10.05 14.09 -5.63
N ILE A 105 9.07 13.17 -5.62
CA ILE A 105 8.09 13.02 -6.69
C ILE A 105 6.84 13.89 -6.50
N LYS A 106 6.71 14.54 -5.33
CA LYS A 106 5.57 15.40 -5.03
C LYS A 106 5.61 16.66 -5.87
N VAL A 107 4.55 16.90 -6.64
CA VAL A 107 4.35 18.14 -7.38
C VAL A 107 3.53 19.09 -6.52
N GLU A 108 4.09 20.21 -6.08
CA GLU A 108 3.43 21.14 -5.18
C GLU A 108 2.13 21.76 -5.73
N SER A 109 2.05 21.94 -7.04
CA SER A 109 0.86 22.44 -7.72
C SER A 109 -0.26 21.40 -7.89
N TYR A 110 0.04 20.12 -7.67
CA TYR A 110 -0.95 19.06 -7.80
C TYR A 110 -1.87 19.04 -6.57
N ARG A 111 -3.16 18.92 -6.83
CA ARG A 111 -4.18 18.69 -5.80
C ARG A 111 -4.98 17.46 -6.19
N ASN A 112 -5.22 16.60 -5.20
CA ASN A 112 -6.15 15.49 -5.38
C ASN A 112 -7.54 16.07 -5.70
N PRO A 113 -8.21 15.64 -6.76
CA PRO A 113 -9.58 16.10 -7.05
C PRO A 113 -10.59 15.78 -5.96
N PHE A 114 -10.37 14.74 -5.17
CA PHE A 114 -11.20 14.49 -4.00
C PHE A 114 -10.95 15.55 -2.92
N ASN A 115 -12.03 16.10 -2.37
CA ASN A 115 -11.97 17.14 -1.33
C ASN A 115 -11.61 16.59 0.06
N ARG A 116 -11.50 15.27 0.20
CA ARG A 116 -11.13 14.56 1.43
C ARG A 116 -10.28 13.34 1.10
N ASP A 117 -9.39 12.96 1.99
CA ASP A 117 -8.57 11.74 1.85
C ASP A 117 -9.35 10.46 2.19
N VAL A 118 -10.36 10.59 3.06
CA VAL A 118 -11.25 9.51 3.46
C VAL A 118 -12.69 10.01 3.39
N ILE A 119 -13.54 9.27 2.69
CA ILE A 119 -14.98 9.52 2.65
C ILE A 119 -15.73 8.35 3.31
N GLU A 120 -16.92 8.65 3.84
CA GLU A 120 -17.81 7.65 4.42
C GLU A 120 -19.05 7.54 3.54
N VAL A 121 -19.17 6.40 2.86
CA VAL A 121 -20.26 6.13 1.93
C VAL A 121 -20.66 4.66 2.03
N GLY A 122 -21.92 4.41 2.39
CA GLY A 122 -22.48 3.07 2.57
C GLY A 122 -23.49 2.70 1.50
N THR A 123 -23.97 1.47 1.58
CA THR A 123 -25.04 0.96 0.69
C THR A 123 -26.37 1.68 0.87
N GLY A 124 -26.63 2.19 2.08
CA GLY A 124 -27.88 2.89 2.43
C GLY A 124 -27.88 4.39 2.14
N ASP A 125 -26.76 4.96 1.70
CA ASP A 125 -26.66 6.41 1.44
C ASP A 125 -27.01 6.75 0.01
N ASP A 126 -27.58 7.93 -0.21
CA ASP A 126 -27.74 8.51 -1.54
C ASP A 126 -26.44 9.10 -2.09
N LEU A 127 -25.46 9.36 -1.23
CA LEU A 127 -24.16 9.91 -1.60
C LEU A 127 -23.42 9.04 -2.60
N GLN A 128 -22.82 9.68 -3.59
CA GLN A 128 -21.97 9.06 -4.59
C GLN A 128 -20.52 9.56 -4.46
N TYR A 129 -19.54 8.81 -4.94
CA TYR A 129 -18.13 9.25 -4.88
C TYR A 129 -17.90 10.53 -5.69
N SER A 130 -18.69 10.73 -6.77
CA SER A 130 -18.70 11.96 -7.55
C SER A 130 -19.06 13.21 -6.75
N ASP A 131 -19.80 13.09 -5.66
CA ASP A 131 -20.18 14.23 -4.81
C ASP A 131 -18.99 14.85 -4.07
N PHE A 132 -17.92 14.08 -3.95
CA PHE A 132 -16.68 14.50 -3.31
C PHE A 132 -15.56 14.85 -4.28
N PHE A 133 -15.82 14.75 -5.60
CA PHE A 133 -14.81 14.94 -6.64
C PHE A 133 -14.97 16.29 -7.35
N ASN A 134 -13.97 17.15 -7.23
CA ASN A 134 -13.95 18.45 -7.87
C ASN A 134 -13.28 18.39 -9.25
N MET A 135 -14.07 18.52 -10.31
CA MET A 135 -13.61 18.53 -11.70
C MET A 135 -12.73 19.75 -12.04
N ASP A 136 -12.88 20.88 -11.35
CA ASP A 136 -12.08 22.09 -11.60
C ASP A 136 -10.59 21.90 -11.27
N LEU A 137 -10.27 20.87 -10.46
CA LEU A 137 -8.89 20.49 -10.15
C LEU A 137 -8.27 19.56 -11.20
N VAL A 138 -9.05 19.11 -12.18
CA VAL A 138 -8.58 18.24 -13.25
C VAL A 138 -8.23 19.09 -14.47
N ASN A 139 -6.97 18.99 -14.91
CA ASN A 139 -6.54 19.70 -16.10
C ASN A 139 -7.18 19.06 -17.36
N GLU A 140 -7.83 19.84 -18.21
CA GLU A 140 -8.44 19.36 -19.44
C GLU A 140 -7.48 18.58 -20.36
N LYS A 141 -6.20 18.98 -20.40
CA LYS A 141 -5.16 18.27 -21.15
C LYS A 141 -4.92 16.85 -20.63
N ASP A 142 -5.18 16.60 -19.35
CA ASP A 142 -5.00 15.29 -18.74
C ASP A 142 -6.16 14.33 -19.07
N LEU A 143 -7.35 14.83 -19.40
CA LEU A 143 -8.50 14.00 -19.79
C LEU A 143 -8.22 13.16 -21.04
N SER A 144 -7.40 13.66 -21.96
CA SER A 144 -7.00 12.93 -23.18
C SER A 144 -5.96 11.84 -22.94
N LYS A 145 -5.29 11.84 -21.78
CA LYS A 145 -4.26 10.87 -21.44
C LYS A 145 -4.85 9.53 -21.03
N PRO A 146 -4.18 8.40 -21.33
CA PRO A 146 -4.62 7.09 -20.87
C PRO A 146 -4.70 7.04 -19.36
N LEU A 147 -5.88 6.74 -18.81
CA LEU A 147 -6.15 6.58 -17.38
C LEU A 147 -6.27 5.09 -17.05
N TYR A 148 -5.56 4.65 -16.04
CA TYR A 148 -5.68 3.32 -15.43
C TYR A 148 -6.16 3.48 -14.00
N ILE A 149 -7.14 2.67 -13.60
CA ILE A 149 -7.77 2.74 -12.28
C ILE A 149 -7.53 1.41 -11.57
N HIS A 150 -7.13 1.46 -10.31
CA HIS A 150 -7.06 0.28 -9.44
C HIS A 150 -8.07 0.41 -8.31
N LEU A 151 -8.73 -0.72 -8.01
CA LEU A 151 -9.70 -0.88 -6.94
C LEU A 151 -9.16 -1.90 -5.95
N ASP A 152 -8.82 -1.45 -4.75
CA ASP A 152 -8.54 -2.30 -3.61
C ASP A 152 -9.82 -2.43 -2.79
N MET A 153 -10.50 -3.58 -2.96
CA MET A 153 -11.89 -3.75 -2.54
C MET A 153 -11.97 -4.32 -1.13
N SER A 154 -12.70 -3.62 -0.27
CA SER A 154 -13.18 -4.16 0.99
C SER A 154 -14.70 -3.97 1.10
N LYS A 155 -15.39 -4.93 1.68
CA LYS A 155 -16.83 -4.87 1.89
C LYS A 155 -17.18 -4.34 3.29
N THR A 156 -16.50 -4.87 4.30
CA THR A 156 -16.70 -4.56 5.71
C THR A 156 -15.39 -4.58 6.48
N GLY A 157 -15.30 -3.75 7.53
CA GLY A 157 -14.16 -3.73 8.45
C GLY A 157 -13.01 -2.85 7.97
N ASP A 158 -12.48 -3.14 6.79
CA ASP A 158 -11.42 -2.35 6.16
C ASP A 158 -11.97 -1.28 5.22
N LYS A 159 -11.07 -0.42 4.73
CA LYS A 159 -11.40 0.61 3.75
C LYS A 159 -11.23 0.08 2.34
N THR A 160 -12.08 0.52 1.41
CA THR A 160 -11.82 0.38 -0.02
C THR A 160 -10.92 1.51 -0.48
N GLY A 161 -9.88 1.20 -1.26
CA GLY A 161 -9.05 2.17 -1.95
C GLY A 161 -9.43 2.28 -3.43
N ILE A 162 -9.50 3.50 -3.96
CA ILE A 162 -9.61 3.73 -5.41
C ILE A 162 -8.53 4.72 -5.81
N ALA A 163 -7.68 4.33 -6.75
CA ALA A 163 -6.64 5.19 -7.29
C ALA A 163 -6.65 5.19 -8.81
N GLY A 164 -6.41 6.36 -9.41
CA GLY A 164 -6.23 6.53 -10.85
C GLY A 164 -4.84 7.05 -11.18
N VAL A 165 -4.26 6.54 -12.25
CA VAL A 165 -2.93 6.93 -12.72
C VAL A 165 -2.98 7.20 -14.22
N TRP A 166 -2.44 8.35 -14.64
CA TRP A 166 -2.22 8.66 -16.05
C TRP A 166 -0.84 8.21 -16.51
N ILE A 167 -0.76 7.74 -17.74
CA ILE A 167 0.51 7.74 -18.47
C ILE A 167 0.68 9.14 -19.06
N ASP A 168 1.56 9.93 -18.44
CA ASP A 168 1.78 11.32 -18.84
C ASP A 168 2.67 11.42 -20.10
N SER A 169 3.76 10.68 -20.14
CA SER A 169 4.71 10.66 -21.24
C SER A 169 5.54 9.38 -21.25
N LYS A 170 6.29 9.18 -22.30
CA LYS A 170 7.35 8.16 -22.37
C LYS A 170 8.69 8.86 -22.44
N ARG A 171 9.60 8.53 -21.53
CA ARG A 171 10.98 9.06 -21.49
C ARG A 171 11.95 7.97 -21.89
N ALA A 172 13.12 8.37 -22.39
CA ALA A 172 14.22 7.43 -22.59
C ALA A 172 14.61 6.82 -21.23
N SER A 173 14.76 5.50 -21.17
CA SER A 173 15.27 4.82 -19.98
C SER A 173 16.77 5.07 -19.85
N ASN A 174 17.26 5.09 -18.62
CA ASN A 174 18.70 5.14 -18.34
C ASN A 174 19.42 3.82 -18.66
N ASP A 175 18.66 2.74 -18.90
CA ASP A 175 19.20 1.38 -19.08
C ASP A 175 19.53 1.00 -20.53
N GLY A 176 19.37 1.92 -21.49
CA GLY A 176 19.73 1.66 -22.89
C GLY A 176 19.00 2.55 -23.90
N ALA A 177 19.63 2.76 -25.04
CA ALA A 177 19.26 3.79 -26.02
C ALA A 177 17.85 3.67 -26.63
N ASP A 178 17.18 2.50 -26.55
CA ASP A 178 15.87 2.25 -27.17
C ASP A 178 14.73 1.96 -26.18
N ALA A 179 15.02 1.81 -24.90
CA ALA A 179 13.98 1.55 -23.89
C ALA A 179 13.26 2.87 -23.50
N LYS A 180 11.96 2.90 -23.68
CA LYS A 180 11.12 4.04 -23.25
C LYS A 180 10.33 3.68 -22.02
N GLU A 181 10.65 4.31 -20.90
CA GLU A 181 9.89 4.18 -19.67
C GLU A 181 8.66 5.09 -19.65
N ALA A 182 7.55 4.57 -19.14
CA ALA A 182 6.37 5.37 -18.95
C ALA A 182 6.53 6.27 -17.72
N TYR A 183 6.26 7.56 -17.88
CA TYR A 183 6.15 8.48 -16.76
C TYR A 183 4.70 8.52 -16.30
N TYR A 184 4.50 8.14 -15.04
CA TYR A 184 3.18 8.05 -14.43
C TYR A 184 2.89 9.28 -13.58
N LYS A 185 1.62 9.72 -13.62
CA LYS A 185 1.11 10.81 -12.78
C LYS A 185 -0.14 10.32 -12.07
N VAL A 186 -0.19 10.46 -10.75
CA VAL A 186 -1.39 10.14 -9.99
C VAL A 186 -2.50 11.11 -10.41
N ALA A 187 -3.62 10.57 -10.85
CA ALA A 187 -4.80 11.33 -11.25
C ALA A 187 -5.64 11.70 -10.03
N PHE A 188 -5.88 10.72 -9.19
CA PHE A 188 -6.63 10.82 -7.94
C PHE A 188 -6.36 9.61 -7.06
N SER A 189 -6.61 9.76 -5.77
CA SER A 189 -6.69 8.64 -4.84
C SER A 189 -7.70 8.96 -3.74
N ILE A 190 -8.43 7.93 -3.27
CA ILE A 190 -9.41 8.06 -2.20
C ILE A 190 -9.51 6.77 -1.39
N SER A 191 -9.70 6.92 -0.10
CA SER A 191 -10.04 5.83 0.81
C SER A 191 -11.50 5.96 1.22
N ILE A 192 -12.25 4.87 1.08
CA ILE A 192 -13.68 4.81 1.37
C ILE A 192 -13.90 3.88 2.56
N LYS A 193 -14.65 4.32 3.53
CA LYS A 193 -15.11 3.46 4.65
C LYS A 193 -16.62 3.38 4.68
N ALA A 194 -17.12 2.24 5.17
CA ALA A 194 -18.54 2.10 5.43
C ALA A 194 -18.94 2.87 6.70
N PRO A 195 -20.12 3.50 6.73
CA PRO A 195 -20.73 3.93 7.97
C PRO A 195 -20.96 2.76 8.90
N LYS A 196 -21.07 3.03 10.22
CA LYS A 196 -21.32 1.98 11.21
C LYS A 196 -22.63 1.24 10.89
N GLY A 197 -22.53 -0.09 10.73
CA GLY A 197 -23.67 -0.96 10.42
C GLY A 197 -24.00 -1.07 8.93
N TYR A 198 -23.22 -0.46 8.05
CA TYR A 198 -23.38 -0.54 6.59
C TYR A 198 -22.18 -1.21 5.92
N GLU A 199 -22.34 -1.53 4.66
CA GLU A 199 -21.29 -2.06 3.77
C GLU A 199 -20.91 -1.02 2.72
N ILE A 200 -19.70 -1.17 2.15
CA ILE A 200 -19.26 -0.37 1.00
C ILE A 200 -19.94 -0.92 -0.25
N SER A 201 -20.61 -0.07 -1.01
CA SER A 201 -21.37 -0.48 -2.19
C SER A 201 -20.48 -0.66 -3.42
N PHE A 202 -20.45 -1.87 -3.96
CA PHE A 202 -19.79 -2.16 -5.24
C PHE A 202 -20.45 -1.44 -6.42
N GLU A 203 -21.75 -1.21 -6.34
CA GLU A 203 -22.48 -0.45 -7.35
C GLU A 203 -22.02 1.01 -7.39
N LYS A 204 -21.78 1.64 -6.25
CA LYS A 204 -21.25 3.02 -6.20
C LYS A 204 -19.83 3.11 -6.77
N ASN A 205 -18.98 2.10 -6.55
CA ASN A 205 -17.66 2.00 -7.20
C ASN A 205 -17.81 1.95 -8.73
N ARG A 206 -18.71 1.09 -9.23
CA ARG A 206 -19.03 0.99 -10.66
C ARG A 206 -19.58 2.31 -11.23
N ASN A 207 -20.52 2.94 -10.53
CA ASN A 207 -21.13 4.20 -10.93
C ASN A 207 -20.12 5.33 -11.00
N PHE A 208 -19.16 5.38 -10.09
CA PHE A 208 -18.06 6.34 -10.13
C PHE A 208 -17.19 6.16 -11.39
N ILE A 209 -16.83 4.94 -11.75
CA ILE A 209 -16.04 4.67 -12.97
C ILE A 209 -16.82 5.07 -14.22
N ARG A 210 -18.12 4.76 -14.26
CA ARG A 210 -19.01 5.19 -15.36
C ARG A 210 -19.12 6.71 -15.43
N TRP A 211 -19.22 7.38 -14.28
CA TRP A 211 -19.25 8.83 -14.20
C TRP A 211 -17.95 9.44 -14.71
N LEU A 212 -16.77 8.93 -14.33
CA LEU A 212 -15.49 9.38 -14.89
C LEU A 212 -15.49 9.27 -16.42
N LYS A 213 -15.99 8.16 -16.97
CA LYS A 213 -16.12 7.99 -18.43
C LYS A 213 -17.04 9.04 -19.04
N SER A 214 -18.16 9.37 -18.39
CA SER A 214 -19.08 10.43 -18.85
C SER A 214 -18.45 11.83 -18.79
N LYS A 215 -17.44 12.03 -17.93
CA LYS A 215 -16.64 13.27 -17.83
C LYS A 215 -15.42 13.27 -18.76
N SER A 216 -15.44 12.42 -19.79
CA SER A 216 -14.41 12.35 -20.85
C SER A 216 -13.04 11.84 -20.40
N PHE A 217 -12.93 11.21 -19.24
CA PHE A 217 -11.70 10.51 -18.87
C PHE A 217 -11.45 9.33 -19.83
N LYS A 218 -10.25 9.24 -20.39
CA LYS A 218 -9.84 8.18 -21.33
C LYS A 218 -9.42 6.92 -20.55
N ILE A 219 -10.38 6.23 -19.93
CA ILE A 219 -10.13 5.02 -19.15
C ILE A 219 -9.68 3.90 -20.09
N LYS A 220 -8.46 3.42 -19.91
CA LYS A 220 -7.83 2.33 -20.67
C LYS A 220 -7.91 0.99 -20.00
N GLY A 221 -7.91 0.97 -18.68
CA GLY A 221 -7.99 -0.25 -17.90
C GLY A 221 -8.49 0.03 -16.49
N VAL A 222 -9.19 -0.95 -15.95
CA VAL A 222 -9.59 -1.00 -14.55
C VAL A 222 -9.07 -2.31 -13.97
N SER A 223 -8.32 -2.25 -12.88
CA SER A 223 -7.82 -3.43 -12.20
C SER A 223 -8.33 -3.53 -10.78
N SER A 224 -8.38 -4.72 -10.26
CA SER A 224 -8.69 -4.99 -8.86
C SER A 224 -7.95 -6.22 -8.39
N ASP A 225 -7.81 -6.38 -7.08
CA ASP A 225 -7.33 -7.63 -6.50
C ASP A 225 -8.34 -8.77 -6.70
N THR A 226 -7.93 -10.00 -6.45
CA THR A 226 -8.78 -11.21 -6.55
C THR A 226 -9.85 -11.25 -5.47
N PHE A 227 -9.56 -10.72 -4.28
CA PHE A 227 -10.44 -10.81 -3.13
C PHE A 227 -11.66 -9.88 -3.27
N GLN A 228 -12.85 -10.40 -3.06
CA GLN A 228 -14.14 -9.70 -3.09
C GLN A 228 -14.47 -8.93 -4.40
N SER A 229 -13.71 -9.08 -5.47
CA SER A 229 -13.84 -8.24 -6.67
C SER A 229 -14.60 -8.88 -7.84
N ALA A 230 -14.93 -10.19 -7.77
CA ALA A 230 -15.52 -10.92 -8.89
C ALA A 230 -16.82 -10.27 -9.45
N GLN A 231 -17.69 -9.80 -8.56
CA GLN A 231 -18.95 -9.18 -8.95
C GLN A 231 -18.73 -7.85 -9.71
N ILE A 232 -17.90 -6.97 -9.17
CA ILE A 232 -17.63 -5.67 -9.82
C ILE A 232 -16.89 -5.85 -11.14
N GLN A 233 -15.99 -6.83 -11.23
CA GLN A 233 -15.29 -7.16 -12.47
C GLN A 233 -16.28 -7.56 -13.59
N GLN A 234 -17.24 -8.43 -13.29
CA GLN A 234 -18.27 -8.83 -14.23
C GLN A 234 -19.12 -7.64 -14.69
N GLN A 235 -19.52 -6.79 -13.75
CA GLN A 235 -20.31 -5.60 -14.04
C GLN A 235 -19.53 -4.59 -14.92
N LEU A 236 -18.27 -4.34 -14.62
CA LEU A 236 -17.41 -3.44 -15.40
C LEU A 236 -17.12 -4.00 -16.81
N LYS A 237 -16.95 -5.32 -16.94
CA LYS A 237 -16.84 -5.98 -18.26
C LYS A 237 -18.12 -5.82 -19.07
N SER A 238 -19.30 -5.94 -18.45
CA SER A 238 -20.60 -5.69 -19.13
C SER A 238 -20.75 -4.24 -19.57
N ASP A 239 -20.15 -3.28 -18.86
CA ASP A 239 -20.07 -1.87 -19.24
C ASP A 239 -18.98 -1.58 -20.30
N LYS A 240 -18.36 -2.63 -20.85
CA LYS A 240 -17.32 -2.55 -21.88
C LYS A 240 -16.04 -1.84 -21.41
N PHE A 241 -15.69 -1.96 -20.15
CA PHE A 241 -14.37 -1.61 -19.66
C PHE A 241 -13.39 -2.78 -19.86
N ASN A 242 -12.12 -2.45 -20.11
CA ASN A 242 -11.04 -3.42 -20.04
C ASN A 242 -10.71 -3.68 -18.59
N VAL A 243 -10.94 -4.91 -18.10
CA VAL A 243 -10.80 -5.26 -16.68
C VAL A 243 -9.76 -6.35 -16.52
N SER A 244 -8.80 -6.13 -15.61
CA SER A 244 -7.75 -7.08 -15.24
C SER A 244 -7.74 -7.37 -13.75
N ILE A 245 -7.21 -8.53 -13.38
CA ILE A 245 -6.91 -8.90 -12.00
C ILE A 245 -5.42 -8.65 -11.80
N LEU A 246 -5.07 -7.87 -10.79
CA LEU A 246 -3.70 -7.63 -10.36
C LEU A 246 -3.62 -7.95 -8.88
N SER A 247 -3.00 -9.08 -8.53
CA SER A 247 -2.70 -9.40 -7.15
C SER A 247 -1.33 -8.81 -6.80
N VAL A 248 -1.30 -7.92 -5.83
CA VAL A 248 -0.05 -7.31 -5.33
C VAL A 248 0.73 -8.26 -4.41
N ASP A 249 0.09 -9.34 -3.96
CA ASP A 249 0.68 -10.33 -3.05
C ASP A 249 1.48 -11.42 -3.78
N ARG A 250 1.50 -11.41 -5.12
CA ARG A 250 2.24 -12.39 -5.93
C ARG A 250 3.40 -11.73 -6.66
N LEU A 251 4.61 -12.17 -6.35
CA LEU A 251 5.85 -11.75 -7.02
C LEU A 251 5.83 -11.99 -8.53
N ASP A 252 5.05 -12.99 -8.98
CA ASP A 252 4.94 -13.37 -10.40
C ASP A 252 4.34 -12.27 -11.31
N ASN A 253 3.79 -11.22 -10.73
CA ASN A 253 3.20 -10.11 -11.48
C ASN A 253 4.19 -8.95 -11.75
N VAL A 254 5.41 -9.02 -11.22
CA VAL A 254 6.39 -7.92 -11.33
C VAL A 254 7.06 -7.92 -12.70
N ASP A 255 7.24 -9.08 -13.34
CA ASP A 255 7.99 -9.21 -14.59
C ASP A 255 7.16 -9.42 -15.85
N GLY A 256 5.83 -9.50 -15.76
CA GLY A 256 4.98 -9.68 -16.95
C GLY A 256 5.26 -10.97 -17.75
N THR A 257 6.06 -11.86 -17.23
CA THR A 257 6.36 -13.17 -17.80
C THR A 257 5.57 -14.24 -17.06
N LYS A 258 4.82 -15.01 -17.85
CA LYS A 258 4.30 -16.29 -17.40
C LYS A 258 5.43 -17.26 -17.24
#